data_8f96f95509fe78f9cef27aceb4241fbb
#
_entry.id   8f96f95509fe78f9cef27aceb4241fbb
#
_cell.length_a   1.000
_cell.length_b   1.000
_cell.length_c   1.000
_cell.angle_alpha   90.00
_cell.angle_beta   90.00
_cell.angle_gamma   90.00
#
_symmetry.space_group_name_H-M   'P 1'
#
loop_
_entity.id
_entity.type
_entity.pdbx_description
1 polymer ?
#
loop_
_entity_poly.entity_id
_entity_poly.type
_entity_poly.pdbx_seq_one_letter_code
_entity_poly.pdbx_strand_id
1 'polypeptide(L)'
;MTKKLIVISCVLTILIGLCGCAGAVKYPSYYTLHVPPPPDPSAQGNVHAILAVREFRSPAYLRQGAIVYKTSPEQIGFYNYHRWATDPRGFVTNAVADRLRAGGTFTQVKPYDGRPDVDYVLSGQLEKLEEIDYEGGVKVEVAISAQMVQLSTGTVVWTNSVSEAAPVDKRDVPTVVSVMNHTMEQAIEKLLAPGPRVSIQQSAATMRGSQ
;
A
#
# COMPACT_ATOMS: atom_id res chain seq x y z
N MET A 1 -25.53 63.09 -29.35
CA MET A 1 -26.03 62.16 -28.31
C MET A 1 -25.72 60.71 -28.63
N THR A 2 -25.85 60.25 -29.85
CA THR A 2 -25.66 58.87 -30.35
C THR A 2 -24.26 58.27 -30.09
N LYS A 3 -23.15 59.02 -30.28
CA LYS A 3 -21.77 58.56 -30.04
C LYS A 3 -21.50 58.19 -28.57
N LYS A 4 -22.06 58.95 -27.59
CA LYS A 4 -21.94 58.66 -26.18
C LYS A 4 -22.69 57.38 -25.76
N LEU A 5 -23.86 57.14 -26.37
CA LEU A 5 -24.63 55.91 -26.12
C LEU A 5 -23.89 54.66 -26.63
N ILE A 6 -23.27 54.74 -27.79
CA ILE A 6 -22.49 53.63 -28.36
C ILE A 6 -21.27 53.28 -27.49
N VAL A 7 -20.56 54.29 -27.01
CA VAL A 7 -19.42 54.05 -26.12
C VAL A 7 -19.83 53.42 -24.79
N ILE A 8 -20.93 53.87 -24.19
CA ILE A 8 -21.48 53.29 -22.96
C ILE A 8 -21.91 51.83 -23.16
N SER A 9 -22.55 51.55 -24.28
CA SER A 9 -22.98 50.16 -24.65
C SER A 9 -21.76 49.26 -24.84
N CYS A 10 -20.69 49.69 -25.51
CA CYS A 10 -19.47 48.89 -25.67
C CYS A 10 -18.75 48.65 -24.35
N VAL A 11 -18.65 49.65 -23.47
CA VAL A 11 -18.04 49.49 -22.13
C VAL A 11 -18.82 48.53 -21.27
N LEU A 12 -20.15 48.59 -21.33
CA LEU A 12 -21.04 47.66 -20.56
C LEU A 12 -20.90 46.24 -21.06
N THR A 13 -20.78 46.02 -22.37
CA THR A 13 -20.58 44.68 -22.95
C THR A 13 -19.22 44.08 -22.59
N ILE A 14 -18.17 44.91 -22.52
CA ILE A 14 -16.83 44.48 -22.08
C ILE A 14 -16.84 44.11 -20.58
N LEU A 15 -17.50 44.91 -19.75
CA LEU A 15 -17.62 44.63 -18.31
C LEU A 15 -18.36 43.29 -18.01
N ILE A 16 -19.43 42.99 -18.76
CA ILE A 16 -20.18 41.73 -18.63
C ILE A 16 -19.32 40.53 -19.07
N GLY A 17 -18.45 40.70 -20.10
CA GLY A 17 -17.55 39.66 -20.55
C GLY A 17 -16.45 39.26 -19.56
N LEU A 18 -16.07 40.16 -18.64
CA LEU A 18 -14.99 39.92 -17.64
C LEU A 18 -15.48 39.14 -16.39
N CYS A 19 -16.78 39.05 -16.15
CA CYS A 19 -17.32 38.33 -14.98
C CYS A 19 -17.44 36.81 -15.17
N GLY A 20 -17.09 36.24 -16.32
CA GLY A 20 -17.39 34.86 -16.72
C GLY A 20 -16.40 33.77 -16.27
N CYS A 21 -15.27 34.07 -15.61
CA CYS A 21 -14.21 33.09 -15.36
C CYS A 21 -13.98 32.72 -13.89
N ALA A 22 -14.97 32.86 -13.02
CA ALA A 22 -14.86 32.32 -11.65
C ALA A 22 -15.22 30.83 -11.65
N GLY A 23 -14.40 29.99 -12.28
CA GLY A 23 -14.48 28.54 -12.13
C GLY A 23 -14.21 28.18 -10.65
N ALA A 24 -15.11 27.40 -10.02
CA ALA A 24 -14.90 26.93 -8.67
C ALA A 24 -13.60 26.10 -8.62
N VAL A 25 -12.67 26.50 -7.79
CA VAL A 25 -11.44 25.73 -7.55
C VAL A 25 -11.82 24.42 -6.87
N LYS A 26 -11.60 23.28 -7.52
CA LYS A 26 -11.84 21.96 -6.96
C LYS A 26 -10.58 21.49 -6.24
N TYR A 27 -10.67 21.32 -4.93
CA TYR A 27 -9.57 20.79 -4.12
C TYR A 27 -9.56 19.27 -4.13
N PRO A 28 -8.39 18.62 -4.05
CA PRO A 28 -8.30 17.16 -3.95
C PRO A 28 -8.78 16.68 -2.58
N SER A 29 -9.46 15.53 -2.59
CA SER A 29 -9.77 14.75 -1.39
C SER A 29 -8.64 13.76 -1.13
N TYR A 30 -8.22 13.68 0.14
CA TYR A 30 -7.16 12.77 0.56
C TYR A 30 -7.73 11.61 1.37
N TYR A 31 -7.21 10.41 1.12
CA TYR A 31 -7.62 9.17 1.75
C TYR A 31 -6.43 8.48 2.41
N THR A 32 -6.72 7.75 3.48
CA THR A 32 -5.73 6.94 4.18
C THR A 32 -6.10 5.46 4.05
N LEU A 33 -5.09 4.61 3.90
CA LEU A 33 -5.27 3.20 4.16
C LEU A 33 -5.39 2.99 5.68
N HIS A 34 -6.28 2.10 6.06
CA HIS A 34 -6.50 1.72 7.45
C HIS A 34 -6.72 0.21 7.53
N VAL A 35 -5.84 -0.47 8.22
CA VAL A 35 -5.99 -1.88 8.59
C VAL A 35 -6.04 -1.93 10.11
N PRO A 36 -7.03 -2.59 10.73
CA PRO A 36 -7.09 -2.68 12.17
C PRO A 36 -5.78 -3.22 12.75
N PRO A 37 -5.37 -2.77 13.94
CA PRO A 37 -4.21 -3.33 14.59
C PRO A 37 -4.41 -4.85 14.80
N PRO A 38 -3.35 -5.64 14.76
CA PRO A 38 -3.46 -7.06 15.04
C PRO A 38 -3.99 -7.26 16.47
N PRO A 39 -4.69 -8.37 16.74
CA PRO A 39 -5.07 -8.73 18.11
C PRO A 39 -3.81 -8.81 18.99
N ASP A 40 -4.00 -8.66 20.29
CA ASP A 40 -2.90 -8.73 21.26
C ASP A 40 -2.05 -10.00 21.06
N PRO A 41 -0.72 -9.90 21.21
CA PRO A 41 0.16 -11.03 20.98
C PRO A 41 -0.20 -12.19 21.91
N SER A 42 -0.72 -13.26 21.32
CA SER A 42 -1.13 -14.46 22.06
C SER A 42 -0.03 -15.51 22.21
N ALA A 43 1.14 -15.29 21.61
CA ALA A 43 2.24 -16.24 21.64
C ALA A 43 3.59 -15.53 21.88
N GLN A 44 4.31 -15.95 22.91
CA GLN A 44 5.73 -15.68 23.03
C GLN A 44 6.46 -16.52 21.98
N GLY A 45 7.11 -15.84 21.01
CA GLY A 45 7.82 -16.52 19.95
C GLY A 45 8.97 -17.36 20.46
N ASN A 46 9.05 -18.59 19.95
CA ASN A 46 10.11 -19.52 20.30
C ASN A 46 11.40 -19.34 19.48
N VAL A 47 11.45 -18.36 18.61
CA VAL A 47 12.63 -18.13 17.75
C VAL A 47 13.44 -16.97 18.29
N HIS A 48 14.61 -17.27 18.86
CA HIS A 48 15.59 -16.27 19.29
C HIS A 48 16.29 -15.65 18.06
N ALA A 49 15.54 -14.89 17.25
CA ALA A 49 16.05 -14.27 16.04
C ALA A 49 15.45 -12.88 15.83
N ILE A 50 16.21 -12.02 15.21
CA ILE A 50 15.85 -10.65 14.84
C ILE A 50 15.45 -10.62 13.38
N LEU A 51 14.25 -10.15 13.10
CA LEU A 51 13.74 -9.88 11.75
C LEU A 51 13.81 -8.39 11.43
N ALA A 52 14.44 -8.02 10.33
CA ALA A 52 14.32 -6.68 9.78
C ALA A 52 13.34 -6.66 8.58
N VAL A 53 12.48 -5.67 8.54
CA VAL A 53 11.53 -5.48 7.43
C VAL A 53 12.01 -4.32 6.57
N ARG A 54 12.29 -4.61 5.30
CA ARG A 54 12.65 -3.61 4.31
C ARG A 54 11.38 -2.93 3.79
N GLU A 55 11.47 -1.63 3.47
CA GLU A 55 10.37 -0.94 2.81
C GLU A 55 9.96 -1.69 1.54
N PHE A 56 8.66 -1.96 1.41
CA PHE A 56 8.09 -2.64 0.25
C PHE A 56 8.30 -1.80 -1.01
N ARG A 57 8.47 -2.45 -2.14
CA ARG A 57 8.51 -1.79 -3.45
C ARG A 57 7.10 -1.68 -4.02
N SER A 58 6.95 -0.88 -5.07
CA SER A 58 5.74 -0.87 -5.90
C SER A 58 6.08 -0.39 -7.31
N PRO A 59 5.22 -0.67 -8.31
CA PRO A 59 5.28 -0.05 -9.62
C PRO A 59 5.24 1.47 -9.53
N ALA A 60 5.83 2.15 -10.52
CA ALA A 60 5.95 3.61 -10.52
C ALA A 60 4.60 4.33 -10.47
N TYR A 61 3.57 3.77 -11.10
CA TYR A 61 2.23 4.36 -11.14
C TYR A 61 1.57 4.43 -9.76
N LEU A 62 1.80 3.47 -8.86
CA LEU A 62 1.28 3.51 -7.48
C LEU A 62 1.97 4.57 -6.61
N ARG A 63 3.12 5.09 -7.01
CA ARG A 63 3.89 6.11 -6.28
C ARG A 63 3.50 7.54 -6.62
N GLN A 64 2.56 7.75 -7.55
CA GLN A 64 2.12 9.09 -7.96
C GLN A 64 1.15 9.74 -6.96
N GLY A 65 0.76 8.99 -5.94
CA GLY A 65 -0.14 9.46 -4.88
C GLY A 65 -1.61 9.57 -5.29
N ALA A 66 -1.97 9.35 -6.55
CA ALA A 66 -3.37 9.29 -6.98
C ALA A 66 -3.95 7.89 -6.76
N ILE A 67 -5.26 7.81 -6.53
CA ILE A 67 -5.98 6.54 -6.57
C ILE A 67 -6.05 6.09 -8.03
N VAL A 68 -5.73 4.81 -8.24
CA VAL A 68 -5.58 4.20 -9.57
C VAL A 68 -6.83 3.42 -9.94
N TYR A 69 -7.26 3.55 -11.19
CA TYR A 69 -8.29 2.71 -11.78
C TYR A 69 -7.86 2.18 -13.15
N LYS A 70 -8.47 1.08 -13.60
CA LYS A 70 -8.25 0.47 -14.92
C LYS A 70 -9.58 0.32 -15.65
N THR A 71 -9.60 0.75 -16.91
CA THR A 71 -10.76 0.62 -17.83
C THR A 71 -10.54 -0.44 -18.90
N SER A 72 -9.34 -1.01 -18.98
CA SER A 72 -8.97 -2.22 -19.72
C SER A 72 -7.71 -2.83 -19.12
N PRO A 73 -7.30 -4.05 -19.47
CA PRO A 73 -6.06 -4.65 -19.00
C PRO A 73 -4.82 -3.78 -19.25
N GLU A 74 -4.80 -3.02 -20.34
CA GLU A 74 -3.65 -2.21 -20.77
C GLU A 74 -3.76 -0.74 -20.36
N GLN A 75 -4.94 -0.26 -19.94
CA GLN A 75 -5.16 1.16 -19.68
C GLN A 75 -5.28 1.46 -18.18
N ILE A 76 -4.38 2.31 -17.71
CA ILE A 76 -4.38 2.84 -16.35
C ILE A 76 -4.86 4.29 -16.37
N GLY A 77 -5.78 4.62 -15.46
CA GLY A 77 -6.24 5.97 -15.19
C GLY A 77 -5.95 6.39 -13.75
N PHE A 78 -5.97 7.69 -13.52
CA PHE A 78 -5.72 8.30 -12.21
C PHE A 78 -6.86 9.24 -11.87
N TYR A 79 -7.38 9.13 -10.65
CA TYR A 79 -8.36 10.07 -10.16
C TYR A 79 -7.72 11.45 -9.92
N ASN A 80 -8.12 12.46 -10.67
CA ASN A 80 -7.50 13.79 -10.61
C ASN A 80 -7.62 14.47 -9.25
N TYR A 81 -8.73 14.22 -8.54
CA TYR A 81 -9.07 14.89 -7.28
C TYR A 81 -9.16 13.93 -6.09
N HIS A 82 -8.67 12.70 -6.22
CA HIS A 82 -8.67 11.72 -5.14
C HIS A 82 -7.28 11.10 -5.00
N ARG A 83 -6.67 11.30 -3.85
CA ARG A 83 -5.27 10.97 -3.63
C ARG A 83 -5.08 10.24 -2.31
N TRP A 84 -4.03 9.44 -2.25
CA TRP A 84 -3.54 8.90 -0.99
C TRP A 84 -2.88 10.03 -0.19
N ALA A 85 -3.16 10.11 1.11
CA ALA A 85 -2.52 11.05 2.03
C ALA A 85 -1.06 10.67 2.31
N THR A 86 -0.75 9.39 2.23
CA THR A 86 0.59 8.82 2.41
C THR A 86 0.86 7.76 1.36
N ASP A 87 2.14 7.47 1.13
CA ASP A 87 2.53 6.40 0.19
C ASP A 87 2.02 5.03 0.67
N PRO A 88 1.22 4.31 -0.13
CA PRO A 88 0.70 2.99 0.22
C PRO A 88 1.77 1.95 0.58
N ARG A 89 2.98 2.07 0.03
CA ARG A 89 4.10 1.16 0.34
C ARG A 89 4.50 1.22 1.81
N GLY A 90 4.66 2.44 2.32
CA GLY A 90 5.00 2.67 3.73
C GLY A 90 3.92 2.09 4.65
N PHE A 91 2.65 2.28 4.27
CA PHE A 91 1.53 1.70 5.00
C PHE A 91 1.61 0.16 5.03
N VAL A 92 1.75 -0.50 3.88
CA VAL A 92 1.84 -1.98 3.80
C VAL A 92 3.05 -2.49 4.58
N THR A 93 4.19 -1.81 4.48
CA THR A 93 5.41 -2.17 5.22
C THR A 93 5.16 -2.19 6.72
N ASN A 94 4.55 -1.12 7.24
CA ASN A 94 4.26 -0.99 8.66
C ASN A 94 3.20 -2.02 9.11
N ALA A 95 2.12 -2.20 8.35
CA ALA A 95 1.07 -3.16 8.67
C ALA A 95 1.59 -4.60 8.72
N VAL A 96 2.45 -4.99 7.78
CA VAL A 96 3.12 -6.31 7.79
C VAL A 96 4.07 -6.43 9.00
N ALA A 97 4.88 -5.41 9.30
CA ALA A 97 5.77 -5.43 10.45
C ALA A 97 5.00 -5.54 11.77
N ASP A 98 3.89 -4.83 11.91
CA ASP A 98 3.05 -4.86 13.12
C ASP A 98 2.40 -6.24 13.32
N ARG A 99 1.90 -6.87 12.24
CA ARG A 99 1.37 -8.25 12.29
C ARG A 99 2.44 -9.27 12.68
N LEU A 100 3.66 -9.12 12.17
CA LEU A 100 4.79 -9.99 12.53
C LEU A 100 5.24 -9.80 13.98
N ARG A 101 5.18 -8.58 14.52
CA ARG A 101 5.43 -8.30 15.95
C ARG A 101 4.37 -8.96 16.82
N ALA A 102 3.11 -8.77 16.49
CA ALA A 102 2.00 -9.35 17.25
C ALA A 102 1.99 -10.88 17.19
N GLY A 103 2.41 -11.47 16.07
CA GLY A 103 2.53 -12.93 15.92
C GLY A 103 3.61 -13.56 16.82
N GLY A 104 4.49 -12.75 17.42
CA GLY A 104 5.45 -13.19 18.45
C GLY A 104 6.47 -14.24 17.99
N THR A 105 6.59 -14.53 16.70
CA THR A 105 7.50 -15.55 16.17
C THR A 105 8.96 -15.16 16.37
N PHE A 106 9.29 -13.87 16.25
CA PHE A 106 10.64 -13.33 16.36
C PHE A 106 10.81 -12.59 17.68
N THR A 107 12.02 -12.63 18.26
CA THR A 107 12.35 -11.87 19.47
C THR A 107 12.21 -10.36 19.23
N GLN A 108 12.55 -9.92 18.03
CA GLN A 108 12.44 -8.51 17.63
C GLN A 108 12.08 -8.40 16.14
N VAL A 109 11.19 -7.45 15.82
CA VAL A 109 10.91 -7.03 14.46
C VAL A 109 11.20 -5.53 14.34
N LYS A 110 12.17 -5.15 13.49
CA LYS A 110 12.61 -3.76 13.31
C LYS A 110 12.65 -3.35 11.83
N PRO A 111 12.66 -2.05 11.50
CA PRO A 111 12.96 -1.59 10.15
C PRO A 111 14.37 -2.02 9.73
N TYR A 112 14.56 -2.35 8.44
CA TYR A 112 15.88 -2.66 7.90
C TYR A 112 16.65 -1.38 7.57
N ASP A 113 17.74 -1.16 8.26
CA ASP A 113 18.64 0.01 8.13
C ASP A 113 19.93 -0.28 7.35
N GLY A 114 20.04 -1.47 6.74
CA GLY A 114 21.22 -1.90 5.99
C GLY A 114 22.31 -2.55 6.82
N ARG A 115 22.16 -2.64 8.15
CA ARG A 115 23.17 -3.26 9.04
C ARG A 115 23.06 -4.77 9.09
N PRO A 116 24.18 -5.48 9.30
CA PRO A 116 24.20 -6.94 9.37
C PRO A 116 23.86 -7.52 10.75
N ASP A 117 23.28 -6.72 11.66
CA ASP A 117 22.92 -7.07 13.03
C ASP A 117 21.52 -7.72 13.14
N VAL A 118 21.09 -8.43 12.10
CA VAL A 118 19.81 -9.13 12.02
C VAL A 118 19.99 -10.52 11.43
N ASP A 119 19.15 -11.45 11.83
CA ASP A 119 19.19 -12.83 11.34
C ASP A 119 18.47 -12.99 10.00
N TYR A 120 17.35 -12.27 9.86
CA TYR A 120 16.48 -12.35 8.68
C TYR A 120 16.11 -10.97 8.16
N VAL A 121 15.96 -10.86 6.84
CA VAL A 121 15.43 -9.66 6.18
C VAL A 121 14.21 -10.07 5.38
N LEU A 122 13.06 -9.47 5.67
CA LEU A 122 11.86 -9.55 4.86
C LEU A 122 11.84 -8.38 3.89
N SER A 123 11.60 -8.68 2.63
CA SER A 123 11.37 -7.70 1.57
C SER A 123 10.11 -8.07 0.79
N GLY A 124 9.38 -7.08 0.31
CA GLY A 124 8.14 -7.32 -0.40
C GLY A 124 7.84 -6.28 -1.48
N GLN A 125 6.75 -6.51 -2.16
CA GLN A 125 6.23 -5.63 -3.20
C GLN A 125 4.71 -5.54 -3.10
N LEU A 126 4.19 -4.31 -3.07
CA LEU A 126 2.81 -4.00 -3.36
C LEU A 126 2.68 -3.96 -4.88
N GLU A 127 2.13 -5.01 -5.48
CA GLU A 127 2.07 -5.17 -6.94
C GLU A 127 0.87 -4.45 -7.53
N LYS A 128 -0.27 -4.52 -6.83
CA LYS A 128 -1.54 -3.90 -7.24
C LYS A 128 -2.25 -3.27 -6.05
N LEU A 129 -2.83 -2.12 -6.28
CA LEU A 129 -3.80 -1.43 -5.42
C LEU A 129 -4.63 -0.56 -6.36
N GLU A 130 -5.63 -1.16 -6.99
CA GLU A 130 -6.33 -0.53 -8.10
C GLU A 130 -7.81 -0.91 -8.14
N GLU A 131 -8.62 -0.01 -8.67
CA GLU A 131 -9.98 -0.26 -9.07
C GLU A 131 -9.98 -0.85 -10.49
N ILE A 132 -10.80 -1.88 -10.72
CA ILE A 132 -10.99 -2.54 -12.02
C ILE A 132 -12.40 -2.26 -12.50
N ASP A 133 -12.53 -1.61 -13.65
CA ASP A 133 -13.81 -1.15 -14.24
C ASP A 133 -13.97 -1.61 -15.69
N TYR A 134 -13.70 -2.87 -16.00
CA TYR A 134 -13.84 -3.42 -17.36
C TYR A 134 -14.42 -4.84 -17.43
N GLU A 135 -14.70 -5.49 -16.30
CA GLU A 135 -15.18 -6.87 -16.25
C GLU A 135 -16.67 -6.98 -15.88
N GLY A 136 -17.50 -6.07 -16.39
CA GLY A 136 -18.97 -6.10 -16.17
C GLY A 136 -19.43 -5.56 -14.81
N GLY A 137 -18.52 -5.04 -14.00
CA GLY A 137 -18.75 -4.43 -12.69
C GLY A 137 -17.50 -3.75 -12.18
N VAL A 138 -17.63 -2.97 -11.12
CA VAL A 138 -16.48 -2.38 -10.44
C VAL A 138 -16.00 -3.32 -9.35
N LYS A 139 -14.71 -3.60 -9.30
CA LYS A 139 -14.06 -4.32 -8.21
C LYS A 139 -12.75 -3.64 -7.82
N VAL A 140 -12.25 -3.95 -6.65
CA VAL A 140 -10.91 -3.60 -6.20
C VAL A 140 -10.02 -4.82 -6.35
N GLU A 141 -8.77 -4.63 -6.73
CA GLU A 141 -7.73 -5.66 -6.72
C GLU A 141 -6.52 -5.18 -5.89
N VAL A 142 -6.07 -6.03 -4.97
CA VAL A 142 -4.86 -5.84 -4.15
C VAL A 142 -3.97 -7.05 -4.32
N ALA A 143 -2.72 -6.85 -4.75
CA ALA A 143 -1.74 -7.92 -4.88
C ALA A 143 -0.45 -7.55 -4.15
N ILE A 144 0.04 -8.48 -3.32
CA ILE A 144 1.23 -8.31 -2.49
C ILE A 144 2.06 -9.57 -2.56
N SER A 145 3.38 -9.42 -2.73
CA SER A 145 4.34 -10.51 -2.58
C SER A 145 5.40 -10.16 -1.54
N ALA A 146 5.95 -11.18 -0.89
CA ALA A 146 7.05 -11.00 0.05
C ALA A 146 7.95 -12.24 0.09
N GLN A 147 9.22 -12.01 0.45
CA GLN A 147 10.21 -13.05 0.69
C GLN A 147 11.03 -12.71 1.93
N MET A 148 11.47 -13.75 2.63
CA MET A 148 12.38 -13.64 3.76
C MET A 148 13.68 -14.36 3.46
N VAL A 149 14.78 -13.67 3.67
CA VAL A 149 16.15 -14.14 3.43
C VAL A 149 16.87 -14.26 4.77
N GLN A 150 17.53 -15.38 5.01
CA GLN A 150 18.50 -15.51 6.10
C GLN A 150 19.76 -14.74 5.72
N LEU A 151 20.14 -13.74 6.53
CA LEU A 151 21.18 -12.79 6.12
C LEU A 151 22.57 -13.43 6.09
N SER A 152 22.86 -14.36 7.00
CA SER A 152 24.17 -15.03 7.11
C SER A 152 24.50 -15.94 5.92
N THR A 153 23.48 -16.54 5.27
CA THR A 153 23.65 -17.49 4.17
C THR A 153 23.21 -16.92 2.81
N GLY A 154 22.42 -15.84 2.81
CA GLY A 154 21.76 -15.32 1.62
C GLY A 154 20.61 -16.20 1.10
N THR A 155 20.21 -17.23 1.87
CA THR A 155 19.19 -18.19 1.44
C THR A 155 17.78 -17.63 1.65
N VAL A 156 16.91 -17.77 0.64
CA VAL A 156 15.47 -17.50 0.78
C VAL A 156 14.86 -18.63 1.63
N VAL A 157 14.34 -18.30 2.79
CA VAL A 157 13.77 -19.26 3.74
C VAL A 157 12.23 -19.26 3.70
N TRP A 158 11.63 -18.24 3.14
CA TRP A 158 10.19 -18.13 2.98
C TRP A 158 9.83 -17.18 1.83
N THR A 159 8.79 -17.50 1.10
CA THR A 159 8.18 -16.65 0.07
C THR A 159 6.69 -16.91 0.03
N ASN A 160 5.93 -15.85 -0.21
CA ASN A 160 4.49 -15.93 -0.46
C ASN A 160 4.02 -14.79 -1.36
N SER A 161 2.92 -15.01 -2.07
CA SER A 161 2.29 -14.04 -2.95
C SER A 161 0.76 -14.23 -2.87
N VAL A 162 0.04 -13.12 -2.79
CA VAL A 162 -1.42 -13.10 -2.65
C VAL A 162 -1.98 -12.06 -3.59
N SER A 163 -3.10 -12.40 -4.24
CA SER A 163 -3.93 -11.46 -5.00
C SER A 163 -5.38 -11.62 -4.51
N GLU A 164 -5.96 -10.53 -4.00
CA GLU A 164 -7.32 -10.47 -3.51
C GLU A 164 -8.13 -9.48 -4.34
N ALA A 165 -9.39 -9.82 -4.59
CA ALA A 165 -10.32 -8.95 -5.28
C ALA A 165 -11.68 -8.94 -4.58
N ALA A 166 -12.31 -7.77 -4.51
CA ALA A 166 -13.62 -7.60 -3.92
C ALA A 166 -14.51 -6.69 -4.77
N PRO A 167 -15.80 -7.02 -4.94
CA PRO A 167 -16.74 -6.17 -5.68
C PRO A 167 -17.00 -4.86 -4.94
N VAL A 168 -17.32 -3.83 -5.72
CA VAL A 168 -17.71 -2.51 -5.22
C VAL A 168 -19.17 -2.26 -5.57
N ASP A 169 -20.02 -2.15 -4.56
CA ASP A 169 -21.47 -2.01 -4.76
C ASP A 169 -21.86 -0.63 -5.31
N LYS A 170 -21.12 0.41 -4.93
CA LYS A 170 -21.39 1.78 -5.33
C LYS A 170 -20.18 2.42 -5.98
N ARG A 171 -20.39 2.96 -7.18
CA ARG A 171 -19.37 3.62 -8.02
C ARG A 171 -19.03 5.03 -7.53
N ASP A 172 -18.53 5.14 -6.28
CA ASP A 172 -17.95 6.39 -5.77
C ASP A 172 -16.61 6.09 -5.07
N VAL A 173 -15.69 7.03 -5.11
CA VAL A 173 -14.34 6.83 -4.60
C VAL A 173 -14.28 6.53 -3.10
N PRO A 174 -15.10 7.14 -2.22
CA PRO A 174 -15.15 6.73 -0.81
C PRO A 174 -15.47 5.25 -0.62
N THR A 175 -16.43 4.70 -1.36
CA THR A 175 -16.80 3.27 -1.32
C THR A 175 -15.66 2.41 -1.86
N VAL A 176 -15.05 2.79 -2.99
CA VAL A 176 -13.86 2.11 -3.55
C VAL A 176 -12.74 2.04 -2.50
N VAL A 177 -12.43 3.15 -1.83
CA VAL A 177 -11.39 3.20 -0.79
C VAL A 177 -11.74 2.31 0.41
N SER A 178 -13.00 2.29 0.83
CA SER A 178 -13.45 1.40 1.91
C SER A 178 -13.23 -0.08 1.56
N VAL A 179 -13.56 -0.47 0.32
CA VAL A 179 -13.32 -1.83 -0.18
C VAL A 179 -11.81 -2.09 -0.31
N MET A 180 -11.00 -1.11 -0.77
CA MET A 180 -9.54 -1.22 -0.80
C MET A 180 -8.94 -1.50 0.57
N ASN A 181 -9.43 -0.85 1.63
CA ASN A 181 -8.99 -1.07 3.00
C ASN A 181 -9.25 -2.51 3.45
N HIS A 182 -10.48 -2.99 3.25
CA HIS A 182 -10.85 -4.35 3.64
C HIS A 182 -10.09 -5.42 2.84
N THR A 183 -9.97 -5.22 1.51
CA THR A 183 -9.22 -6.13 0.64
C THR A 183 -7.72 -6.16 0.99
N MET A 184 -7.15 -5.00 1.37
CA MET A 184 -5.77 -4.89 1.84
C MET A 184 -5.56 -5.67 3.15
N GLU A 185 -6.49 -5.56 4.09
CA GLU A 185 -6.45 -6.33 5.34
C GLU A 185 -6.41 -7.83 5.06
N GLN A 186 -7.34 -8.32 4.23
CA GLN A 186 -7.40 -9.73 3.83
C GLN A 186 -6.13 -10.19 3.12
N ALA A 187 -5.58 -9.35 2.23
CA ALA A 187 -4.35 -9.66 1.53
C ALA A 187 -3.16 -9.80 2.49
N ILE A 188 -3.01 -8.90 3.46
CA ILE A 188 -1.94 -8.98 4.47
C ILE A 188 -2.12 -10.23 5.37
N GLU A 189 -3.33 -10.54 5.79
CA GLU A 189 -3.61 -11.73 6.59
C GLU A 189 -3.24 -13.01 5.84
N LYS A 190 -3.70 -13.16 4.59
CA LYS A 190 -3.39 -14.32 3.76
C LYS A 190 -1.90 -14.40 3.39
N LEU A 191 -1.25 -13.26 3.18
CA LEU A 191 0.19 -13.22 2.93
C LEU A 191 0.96 -13.85 4.10
N LEU A 192 0.55 -13.56 5.35
CA LEU A 192 1.23 -14.00 6.55
C LEU A 192 0.69 -15.32 7.14
N ALA A 193 -0.49 -15.80 6.71
CA ALA A 193 -1.13 -17.01 7.25
C ALA A 193 -0.27 -18.28 7.21
N PRO A 194 0.55 -18.54 6.16
CA PRO A 194 1.45 -19.69 6.17
C PRO A 194 2.60 -19.58 7.15
N GLY A 195 2.75 -18.41 7.80
CA GLY A 195 3.85 -18.08 8.74
C GLY A 195 5.24 -18.38 8.19
N PRO A 196 6.24 -17.55 8.41
CA PRO A 196 7.60 -17.91 8.08
C PRO A 196 8.02 -19.07 8.98
N ARG A 197 8.05 -20.30 8.45
CA ARG A 197 8.58 -21.48 9.14
C ARG A 197 10.10 -21.39 9.14
N VAL A 198 10.64 -20.74 10.16
CA VAL A 198 12.09 -20.73 10.38
C VAL A 198 12.47 -22.10 10.92
N SER A 199 13.10 -22.92 10.08
CA SER A 199 13.75 -24.15 10.54
C SER A 199 14.91 -23.75 11.42
N ILE A 200 14.79 -23.93 12.73
CA ILE A 200 15.92 -23.78 13.66
C ILE A 200 16.86 -24.95 13.38
N GLN A 201 17.76 -24.79 12.41
CA GLN A 201 18.98 -25.58 12.42
C GLN A 201 19.83 -25.08 13.59
N GLN A 202 19.62 -25.69 14.75
CA GLN A 202 20.54 -25.57 15.87
C GLN A 202 21.94 -25.91 15.34
N SER A 203 22.84 -24.93 15.37
CA SER A 203 24.27 -25.13 15.24
C SER A 203 24.78 -26.04 16.38
N ALA A 204 24.55 -27.33 16.23
CA ALA A 204 25.18 -28.38 17.06
C ALA A 204 26.61 -28.63 16.60
N ALA A 205 27.42 -27.58 16.42
CA ALA A 205 28.80 -27.67 15.92
C ALA A 205 29.83 -26.99 16.80
N THR A 206 29.59 -26.86 18.13
CA THR A 206 30.63 -26.31 19.02
C THR A 206 30.71 -27.05 20.36
N MET A 207 30.54 -28.37 20.35
CA MET A 207 30.90 -29.20 21.53
C MET A 207 31.55 -30.53 21.10
N ARG A 208 32.56 -30.50 20.26
CA ARG A 208 33.54 -31.58 20.09
C ARG A 208 34.91 -30.98 19.85
N GLY A 209 35.58 -30.62 20.93
CA GLY A 209 36.93 -30.07 20.83
C GLY A 209 37.52 -29.73 22.17
N SER A 210 37.36 -30.60 23.19
CA SER A 210 38.23 -30.60 24.35
C SER A 210 38.17 -31.96 25.06
N GLN A 211 38.89 -32.90 24.56
CA GLN A 211 39.50 -33.99 25.31
C GLN A 211 40.90 -34.17 24.81
#